data_4c6fd66e97b891f237fbe210cb1e3502
#
_entry.id   4c6fd66e97b891f237fbe210cb1e3502
#
_cell.length_a   1.000
_cell.length_b   1.000
_cell.length_c   1.000
_cell.angle_alpha   90.00
_cell.angle_beta   90.00
_cell.angle_gamma   90.00
#
_symmetry.space_group_name_H-M   'P 1'
#
loop_
_entity.id
_entity.type
_entity.pdbx_description
1 polymer ?
#
loop_
_entity_poly.entity_id
_entity_poly.type
_entity_poly.pdbx_seq_one_letter_code
_entity_poly.pdbx_strand_id
1 'polypeptide(L)'
;MQPFFALNRESNPEQQFRLLLEENDDCIDWWYKNGDSGKDNFSIAYTGIDKKQKAFYVDFVIRMKDGTICLFDTKTNGSDPEGVNKHNALVDYMKKESEKRNLKLIGGILIGEDKLTNWKYSPTYVDNINDTSGWDVFNPKAYSE
;
A
#
# COMPACT_ATOMS: atom_id res chain seq x y z
N MET A 1 -12.48 15.11 -10.32
CA MET A 1 -11.85 14.59 -11.54
C MET A 1 -10.34 14.80 -11.49
N GLN A 2 -9.60 13.78 -11.88
CA GLN A 2 -8.15 13.89 -11.92
C GLN A 2 -7.70 14.79 -13.09
N PRO A 3 -6.68 15.62 -12.88
CA PRO A 3 -6.08 16.34 -14.00
C PRO A 3 -5.51 15.34 -15.01
N PHE A 4 -5.61 15.68 -16.28
CA PHE A 4 -5.15 14.82 -17.34
C PHE A 4 -3.67 14.41 -17.19
N PHE A 5 -2.81 15.37 -16.87
CA PHE A 5 -1.38 15.08 -16.73
C PHE A 5 -1.07 14.16 -15.55
N ALA A 6 -1.90 14.20 -14.48
CA ALA A 6 -1.70 13.32 -13.34
C ALA A 6 -1.96 11.87 -13.73
N LEU A 7 -2.97 11.61 -14.55
CA LEU A 7 -3.26 10.27 -15.04
C LEU A 7 -2.11 9.71 -15.86
N ASN A 8 -1.45 10.56 -16.65
CA ASN A 8 -0.33 10.14 -17.47
C ASN A 8 0.91 9.75 -16.64
N ARG A 9 0.98 10.20 -15.38
CA ARG A 9 2.12 9.90 -14.50
C ARG A 9 1.90 8.67 -13.64
N GLU A 10 0.66 8.21 -13.52
CA GLU A 10 0.36 7.03 -12.72
C GLU A 10 0.75 5.77 -13.50
N SER A 11 1.32 4.78 -12.80
CA SER A 11 1.53 3.47 -13.38
C SER A 11 0.19 2.78 -13.58
N ASN A 12 0.18 1.72 -14.41
CA ASN A 12 -1.05 0.97 -14.63
C ASN A 12 -1.64 0.38 -13.35
N PRO A 13 -0.85 -0.27 -12.46
CA PRO A 13 -1.43 -0.77 -11.21
C PRO A 13 -1.97 0.34 -10.32
N GLU A 14 -1.34 1.52 -10.28
CA GLU A 14 -1.86 2.64 -9.51
C GLU A 14 -3.22 3.10 -10.03
N GLN A 15 -3.36 3.20 -11.35
CA GLN A 15 -4.63 3.60 -11.97
C GLN A 15 -5.74 2.60 -11.66
N GLN A 16 -5.46 1.31 -11.78
CA GLN A 16 -6.46 0.28 -11.55
C GLN A 16 -6.85 0.20 -10.08
N PHE A 17 -5.91 0.36 -9.17
CA PHE A 17 -6.23 0.37 -7.75
C PHE A 17 -7.06 1.60 -7.38
N ARG A 18 -6.75 2.77 -7.96
CA ARG A 18 -7.54 3.97 -7.74
C ARG A 18 -9.00 3.75 -8.17
N LEU A 19 -9.21 3.07 -9.29
CA LEU A 19 -10.57 2.75 -9.75
C LEU A 19 -11.29 1.86 -8.74
N LEU A 20 -10.59 0.89 -8.14
CA LEU A 20 -11.17 0.06 -7.09
C LEU A 20 -11.63 0.92 -5.91
N LEU A 21 -10.82 1.89 -5.49
CA LEU A 21 -11.17 2.77 -4.39
C LEU A 21 -12.39 3.62 -4.73
N GLU A 22 -12.46 4.15 -5.95
CA GLU A 22 -13.59 4.96 -6.40
C GLU A 22 -14.88 4.13 -6.46
N GLU A 23 -14.78 2.88 -6.89
CA GLU A 23 -15.94 1.98 -6.94
C GLU A 23 -16.43 1.58 -5.56
N ASN A 24 -15.59 1.67 -4.54
CA ASN A 24 -15.92 1.30 -3.16
C ASN A 24 -15.92 2.52 -2.23
N ASP A 25 -16.24 3.66 -2.77
CA ASP A 25 -16.27 4.93 -2.05
C ASP A 25 -17.15 4.87 -0.78
N ASP A 26 -18.22 4.09 -0.82
CA ASP A 26 -19.12 3.90 0.32
C ASP A 26 -18.48 3.18 1.51
N CYS A 27 -17.36 2.50 1.30
CA CYS A 27 -16.63 1.80 2.36
C CYS A 27 -15.48 2.64 2.90
N ILE A 28 -15.18 3.77 2.29
CA ILE A 28 -13.98 4.55 2.55
C ILE A 28 -14.36 5.91 3.12
N ASP A 29 -13.67 6.29 4.23
CA ASP A 29 -13.85 7.61 4.83
C ASP A 29 -13.12 8.65 3.98
N TRP A 30 -11.81 8.41 3.74
CA TRP A 30 -11.02 9.24 2.82
C TRP A 30 -9.82 8.42 2.32
N TRP A 31 -9.25 8.86 1.21
CA TRP A 31 -7.99 8.34 0.73
C TRP A 31 -7.27 9.41 -0.08
N TYR A 32 -5.96 9.26 -0.18
CA TYR A 32 -5.19 10.10 -1.08
C TYR A 32 -4.04 9.30 -1.68
N LYS A 33 -3.64 9.71 -2.87
CA LYS A 33 -2.45 9.18 -3.49
C LYS A 33 -1.26 9.96 -2.97
N ASN A 34 -0.32 9.24 -2.35
CA ASN A 34 0.84 9.83 -1.73
C ASN A 34 1.88 10.22 -2.80
N GLY A 35 2.67 11.26 -2.54
CA GLY A 35 3.77 11.62 -3.40
C GLY A 35 4.99 10.75 -3.12
N ASP A 36 5.98 10.79 -4.02
CA ASP A 36 7.17 9.96 -3.95
C ASP A 36 8.41 10.71 -3.46
N SER A 37 8.25 11.93 -2.95
CA SER A 37 9.35 12.73 -2.44
C SER A 37 8.82 13.84 -1.55
N GLY A 38 9.73 14.44 -0.79
CA GLY A 38 9.43 15.61 0.02
C GLY A 38 8.86 15.28 1.39
N LYS A 39 8.96 16.25 2.29
CA LYS A 39 8.57 16.08 3.69
C LYS A 39 7.06 16.17 3.91
N ASP A 40 6.31 16.63 2.92
CA ASP A 40 4.86 16.78 3.03
C ASP A 40 4.13 15.48 2.69
N ASN A 41 4.85 14.46 2.26
CA ASN A 41 4.29 13.17 1.93
C ASN A 41 4.72 12.12 2.96
N PHE A 42 3.86 11.15 3.18
CA PHE A 42 4.13 10.08 4.14
C PHE A 42 5.27 9.18 3.65
N SER A 43 6.25 8.94 4.51
CA SER A 43 7.32 7.98 4.21
C SER A 43 7.78 7.31 5.48
N ILE A 44 8.40 6.14 5.31
CA ILE A 44 9.06 5.43 6.39
C ILE A 44 10.50 5.19 6.00
N ALA A 45 11.37 4.99 7.00
CA ALA A 45 12.76 4.65 6.74
C ALA A 45 12.87 3.14 6.54
N TYR A 46 13.73 2.73 5.62
CA TYR A 46 14.09 1.33 5.47
C TYR A 46 15.57 1.23 5.10
N THR A 47 16.14 0.04 5.32
CA THR A 47 17.55 -0.21 4.94
C THR A 47 17.53 -0.94 3.59
N GLY A 48 18.18 -0.35 2.59
CA GLY A 48 18.27 -0.95 1.26
C GLY A 48 19.22 -2.14 1.23
N ILE A 49 19.25 -2.84 0.09
CA ILE A 49 20.16 -3.97 -0.11
C ILE A 49 21.63 -3.52 -0.07
N ASP A 50 21.89 -2.25 -0.36
CA ASP A 50 23.22 -1.64 -0.27
C ASP A 50 23.57 -1.19 1.16
N LYS A 51 22.75 -1.53 2.15
CA LYS A 51 22.92 -1.20 3.57
C LYS A 51 22.74 0.28 3.90
N LYS A 52 22.25 1.10 2.96
CA LYS A 52 22.01 2.52 3.19
C LYS A 52 20.57 2.76 3.61
N GLN A 53 20.36 3.78 4.46
CA GLN A 53 19.03 4.21 4.86
C GLN A 53 18.38 4.94 3.71
N LYS A 54 17.10 4.62 3.45
CA LYS A 54 16.31 5.20 2.36
C LYS A 54 14.91 5.50 2.85
N ALA A 55 14.20 6.34 2.12
CA ALA A 55 12.79 6.63 2.39
C ALA A 55 11.92 5.81 1.47
N PHE A 56 10.86 5.22 2.04
CA PHE A 56 9.85 4.49 1.28
C PHE A 56 8.53 5.26 1.36
N TYR A 57 8.03 5.68 0.21
CA TYR A 57 6.75 6.39 0.07
C TYR A 57 5.75 5.41 -0.52
N VAL A 58 4.77 4.98 0.30
CA VAL A 58 3.70 4.12 -0.22
C VAL A 58 2.84 4.92 -1.20
N ASP A 59 2.22 4.23 -2.15
CA ASP A 59 1.40 4.91 -3.17
C ASP A 59 0.11 5.49 -2.60
N PHE A 60 -0.54 4.79 -1.68
CA PHE A 60 -1.87 5.15 -1.19
C PHE A 60 -1.96 5.10 0.31
N VAL A 61 -2.62 6.11 0.89
CA VAL A 61 -3.02 6.12 2.31
C VAL A 61 -4.54 6.19 2.34
N ILE A 62 -5.18 5.26 3.04
CA ILE A 62 -6.63 5.09 3.01
C ILE A 62 -7.16 4.96 4.42
N ARG A 63 -8.23 5.69 4.75
CA ARG A 63 -8.97 5.46 5.98
C ARG A 63 -10.31 4.85 5.63
N MET A 64 -10.58 3.66 6.15
CA MET A 64 -11.84 2.96 5.94
C MET A 64 -12.91 3.47 6.89
N LYS A 65 -14.17 3.18 6.62
CA LYS A 65 -15.30 3.62 7.47
C LYS A 65 -15.19 3.08 8.89
N ASP A 66 -14.64 1.89 9.07
CA ASP A 66 -14.46 1.30 10.40
C ASP A 66 -13.26 1.87 11.16
N GLY A 67 -12.52 2.81 10.57
CA GLY A 67 -11.35 3.42 11.19
C GLY A 67 -10.02 2.77 10.84
N THR A 68 -10.01 1.65 10.15
CA THR A 68 -8.77 1.00 9.70
C THR A 68 -8.01 1.94 8.74
N ILE A 69 -6.70 2.06 8.94
CA ILE A 69 -5.81 2.81 8.06
C ILE A 69 -5.05 1.82 7.20
N CYS A 70 -5.05 2.03 5.90
CA CYS A 70 -4.35 1.18 4.94
C CYS A 70 -3.20 1.94 4.30
N LEU A 71 -2.03 1.31 4.25
CA LEU A 71 -0.81 1.88 3.67
C LEU A 71 -0.34 0.91 2.59
N PHE A 72 -0.64 1.21 1.32
CA PHE A 72 -0.38 0.27 0.23
C PHE A 72 0.53 0.85 -0.84
N ASP A 73 1.45 0.01 -1.32
CA ASP A 73 2.30 0.30 -2.47
C ASP A 73 1.96 -0.72 -3.56
N THR A 74 1.38 -0.27 -4.66
CA THR A 74 0.83 -1.15 -5.68
C THR A 74 1.89 -1.61 -6.69
N LYS A 75 1.84 -2.90 -7.04
CA LYS A 75 2.74 -3.51 -8.02
C LYS A 75 1.97 -4.54 -8.85
N THR A 76 2.45 -4.82 -10.06
CA THR A 76 1.92 -5.92 -10.86
C THR A 76 2.63 -7.23 -10.54
N ASN A 77 3.85 -7.14 -10.01
CA ASN A 77 4.66 -8.31 -9.65
C ASN A 77 5.73 -7.89 -8.67
N GLY A 78 6.54 -8.83 -8.23
CA GLY A 78 7.57 -8.60 -7.24
C GLY A 78 8.95 -8.32 -7.80
N SER A 79 9.05 -7.60 -8.91
CA SER A 79 10.33 -7.34 -9.60
C SER A 79 11.19 -6.25 -8.94
N ASP A 80 10.65 -5.50 -7.98
CA ASP A 80 11.43 -4.47 -7.27
C ASP A 80 12.47 -5.16 -6.38
N PRO A 81 13.78 -4.95 -6.61
CA PRO A 81 14.81 -5.59 -5.77
C PRO A 81 14.81 -5.13 -4.32
N GLU A 82 14.21 -3.96 -4.04
CA GLU A 82 14.08 -3.44 -2.68
C GLU A 82 12.73 -3.80 -2.04
N GLY A 83 11.88 -4.53 -2.76
CA GLY A 83 10.50 -4.77 -2.33
C GLY A 83 10.39 -5.47 -0.99
N VAL A 84 11.20 -6.50 -0.77
CA VAL A 84 11.20 -7.24 0.51
C VAL A 84 11.56 -6.32 1.67
N ASN A 85 12.62 -5.52 1.50
CA ASN A 85 13.09 -4.62 2.55
C ASN A 85 12.06 -3.53 2.86
N LYS A 86 11.44 -2.99 1.82
CA LYS A 86 10.37 -1.99 1.98
C LYS A 86 9.17 -2.57 2.70
N HIS A 87 8.72 -3.74 2.27
CA HIS A 87 7.56 -4.40 2.87
C HIS A 87 7.78 -4.69 4.35
N ASN A 88 8.92 -5.29 4.67
CA ASN A 88 9.21 -5.68 6.04
C ASN A 88 9.39 -4.47 6.96
N ALA A 89 9.98 -3.39 6.46
CA ALA A 89 10.08 -2.15 7.23
C ALA A 89 8.70 -1.56 7.49
N LEU A 90 7.79 -1.64 6.53
CA LEU A 90 6.43 -1.17 6.70
C LEU A 90 5.67 -2.01 7.73
N VAL A 91 5.86 -3.33 7.72
CA VAL A 91 5.27 -4.22 8.74
C VAL A 91 5.72 -3.80 10.14
N ASP A 92 7.03 -3.52 10.31
CA ASP A 92 7.55 -3.04 11.60
C ASP A 92 6.93 -1.71 12.00
N TYR A 93 6.84 -0.78 11.07
CA TYR A 93 6.25 0.53 11.32
C TYR A 93 4.79 0.40 11.77
N MET A 94 4.01 -0.40 11.05
CA MET A 94 2.60 -0.57 11.37
C MET A 94 2.39 -1.23 12.73
N LYS A 95 3.23 -2.20 13.07
CA LYS A 95 3.15 -2.86 14.36
C LYS A 95 3.39 -1.88 15.50
N LYS A 96 4.42 -1.06 15.40
CA LYS A 96 4.77 -0.07 16.41
C LYS A 96 3.69 1.01 16.55
N GLU A 97 3.22 1.53 15.42
CA GLU A 97 2.23 2.60 15.43
C GLU A 97 0.85 2.10 15.87
N SER A 98 0.47 0.88 15.51
CA SER A 98 -0.78 0.27 15.98
C SER A 98 -0.83 0.23 17.49
N GLU A 99 0.26 -0.24 18.11
CA GLU A 99 0.34 -0.36 19.57
C GLU A 99 0.36 1.01 20.24
N LYS A 100 1.17 1.94 19.68
CA LYS A 100 1.35 3.26 20.25
C LYS A 100 0.10 4.12 20.19
N ARG A 101 -0.65 4.04 19.08
CA ARG A 101 -1.81 4.90 18.83
C ARG A 101 -3.14 4.20 18.99
N ASN A 102 -3.14 2.92 19.30
CA ASN A 102 -4.35 2.10 19.39
C ASN A 102 -5.20 2.20 18.12
N LEU A 103 -4.53 2.07 16.97
CA LEU A 103 -5.16 2.09 15.65
C LEU A 103 -4.97 0.74 14.98
N LYS A 104 -5.91 0.37 14.12
CA LYS A 104 -5.74 -0.79 13.27
C LYS A 104 -5.08 -0.33 11.96
N LEU A 105 -3.89 -0.82 11.70
CA LEU A 105 -3.14 -0.51 10.48
C LEU A 105 -2.94 -1.79 9.69
N ILE A 106 -3.22 -1.73 8.39
CA ILE A 106 -2.90 -2.81 7.47
C ILE A 106 -2.14 -2.20 6.28
N GLY A 107 -1.41 -3.03 5.58
CA GLY A 107 -0.71 -2.54 4.40
C GLY A 107 0.47 -3.39 4.01
N GLY A 108 1.23 -2.84 3.09
CA GLY A 108 2.41 -3.49 2.54
C GLY A 108 2.47 -3.31 1.04
N ILE A 109 3.33 -4.09 0.40
CA ILE A 109 3.34 -4.21 -1.04
C ILE A 109 2.05 -4.93 -1.44
N LEU A 110 1.29 -4.31 -2.32
CA LEU A 110 0.00 -4.82 -2.78
C LEU A 110 0.14 -5.27 -4.23
N ILE A 111 0.05 -6.57 -4.45
CA ILE A 111 0.23 -7.15 -5.79
C ILE A 111 -1.12 -7.31 -6.45
N GLY A 112 -1.26 -6.74 -7.65
CA GLY A 112 -2.48 -6.90 -8.45
C GLY A 112 -2.37 -8.10 -9.35
N GLU A 113 -3.18 -9.13 -9.10
CA GLU A 113 -3.25 -10.35 -9.88
C GLU A 113 -4.49 -10.36 -10.77
N ASP A 114 -4.59 -11.34 -11.64
CA ASP A 114 -5.75 -11.53 -12.52
C ASP A 114 -6.09 -10.24 -13.29
N LYS A 115 -5.10 -9.71 -13.98
CA LYS A 115 -5.21 -8.46 -14.76
C LYS A 115 -5.62 -7.29 -13.88
N LEU A 116 -5.02 -7.23 -12.68
CA LEU A 116 -5.22 -6.13 -11.72
C LEU A 116 -6.65 -6.08 -11.16
N THR A 117 -7.27 -7.23 -11.00
CA THR A 117 -8.60 -7.32 -10.37
C THR A 117 -8.57 -7.98 -9.00
N ASN A 118 -7.48 -8.68 -8.66
CA ASN A 118 -7.33 -9.38 -7.39
C ASN A 118 -6.10 -8.84 -6.67
N TRP A 119 -6.33 -8.10 -5.60
CA TRP A 119 -5.25 -7.38 -4.90
C TRP A 119 -4.89 -8.09 -3.61
N LYS A 120 -3.62 -8.49 -3.50
CA LYS A 120 -3.13 -9.28 -2.36
C LYS A 120 -1.98 -8.58 -1.67
N TYR A 121 -1.93 -8.71 -0.34
CA TYR A 121 -0.83 -8.23 0.48
C TYR A 121 -0.55 -9.23 1.59
N SER A 122 0.69 -9.24 2.10
CA SER A 122 1.04 -10.05 3.26
C SER A 122 0.91 -9.22 4.53
N PRO A 123 0.19 -9.71 5.56
CA PRO A 123 0.11 -8.98 6.83
C PRO A 123 1.36 -9.14 7.68
N THR A 124 2.33 -9.96 7.25
CA THR A 124 3.55 -10.26 8.00
C THR A 124 4.78 -10.07 7.13
N TYR A 125 5.96 -10.34 7.70
CA TYR A 125 7.21 -10.31 6.95
C TYR A 125 7.18 -11.27 5.79
N VAL A 126 7.91 -10.94 4.73
CA VAL A 126 8.06 -11.78 3.56
C VAL A 126 9.54 -12.01 3.26
N ASP A 127 9.85 -13.13 2.63
CA ASP A 127 11.18 -13.41 2.07
C ASP A 127 11.22 -13.14 0.58
N ASN A 128 10.06 -13.12 -0.06
CA ASN A 128 9.93 -13.04 -1.50
C ASN A 128 8.56 -12.44 -1.82
N ILE A 129 8.52 -11.41 -2.66
CA ILE A 129 7.25 -10.79 -3.05
C ILE A 129 6.72 -11.30 -4.39
N ASN A 130 7.37 -12.30 -4.98
CA ASN A 130 6.86 -12.97 -6.19
C ASN A 130 5.90 -14.10 -5.88
N ASP A 131 5.92 -14.62 -4.66
CA ASP A 131 5.04 -15.70 -4.25
C ASP A 131 4.00 -15.17 -3.29
N THR A 132 2.78 -15.01 -3.76
CA THR A 132 1.67 -14.45 -2.98
C THR A 132 0.81 -15.51 -2.31
N SER A 133 1.28 -16.76 -2.28
CA SER A 133 0.57 -17.86 -1.62
C SER A 133 0.34 -17.51 -0.14
N GLY A 134 -0.88 -17.65 0.32
CA GLY A 134 -1.22 -17.36 1.71
C GLY A 134 -1.37 -15.87 2.04
N TRP A 135 -1.20 -15.00 1.07
CA TRP A 135 -1.43 -13.58 1.30
C TRP A 135 -2.93 -13.28 1.39
N ASP A 136 -3.27 -12.19 2.08
CA ASP A 136 -4.65 -11.76 2.22
C ASP A 136 -5.11 -11.00 0.98
N VAL A 137 -6.39 -11.16 0.64
CA VAL A 137 -7.02 -10.35 -0.41
C VAL A 137 -7.54 -9.06 0.22
N PHE A 138 -7.22 -7.93 -0.38
CA PHE A 138 -7.79 -6.66 0.07
C PHE A 138 -9.20 -6.53 -0.49
N ASN A 139 -10.19 -6.55 0.40
CA ASN A 139 -11.59 -6.35 0.05
C ASN A 139 -12.12 -5.14 0.82
N PRO A 140 -12.33 -3.99 0.14
CA PRO A 140 -12.80 -2.79 0.84
C PRO A 140 -14.10 -2.99 1.61
N LYS A 141 -14.99 -3.88 1.15
CA LYS A 141 -16.28 -4.10 1.79
C LYS A 141 -16.15 -4.71 3.19
N ALA A 142 -15.03 -5.34 3.50
CA ALA A 142 -14.78 -5.91 4.83
C ALA A 142 -14.59 -4.82 5.89
N TYR A 143 -14.39 -3.57 5.51
CA TYR A 143 -14.09 -2.45 6.42
C TYR A 143 -15.18 -1.38 6.42
N SER A 144 -16.35 -1.71 5.96
CA SER A 144 -17.44 -0.74 5.81
C SER A 144 -18.22 -0.47 7.10
N GLU A 145 -17.80 -1.03 8.20
CA GLU A 145 -18.39 -1.03 9.54
C GLU A 145 -19.12 -2.33 9.88
#